data_cb48650ac91cf35e8c579446d52def86
#
_entry.id   cb48650ac91cf35e8c579446d52def86
#
_cell.length_a   1.000
_cell.length_b   1.000
_cell.length_c   1.000
_cell.angle_alpha   90.00
_cell.angle_beta   90.00
_cell.angle_gamma   90.00
#
_symmetry.space_group_name_H-M   'P 1'
#
loop_
_entity.id
_entity.type
_entity.pdbx_description
1 polymer ?
#
loop_
_entity_poly.entity_id
_entity_poly.type
_entity_poly.pdbx_seq_one_letter_code
_entity_poly.pdbx_strand_id
1 'polypeptide(L)'
;MKAPAVPDWSAKLARTGWWHSMELPGESIEGVRSVAEMRESLARFPVPEDLRGMRVLDIGAWDGWFTFEMERRGARATAVDCWDNPRFRYARERLGSGAEYVVADVYELSPERLGRFDLVLFFGVLYHLKHPLLALERVCALATEAVFVESWVTGGKPGGRPAMEFYEAGELGGQTDNWTGPNTACLLAFCRGAGFARVELRAVKDSRAHAACYRRWPPPEAGAGPAPELLKVAHNTGGGLNFSSRRDEYVSCWFRPAGAGLSRENVQPEVGGFGSRPLYVGRKEGGAWQANFKLPPGLTPGWHEVRVRAGGSAASNALRIAVDLAAEPGDLAIAGLADGVAWTPGALSGDVLALWVRGLPENADCANVRVRLAGRELAVEYIAPPGDEARQVNARLPGPVPPGGYEVTVAAGRAEAAAMVSVCRS
;
A
#
# COMPACT_ATOMS: atom_id res chain seq x y z
N MET A 1 -27.22 -24.49 -3.10
CA MET A 1 -27.53 -23.94 -1.78
C MET A 1 -28.34 -22.69 -2.02
N LYS A 2 -29.51 -22.51 -1.39
CA LYS A 2 -30.24 -21.23 -1.46
C LYS A 2 -29.39 -20.16 -0.76
N ALA A 3 -29.21 -19.02 -1.42
CA ALA A 3 -28.63 -17.86 -0.77
C ALA A 3 -29.40 -17.58 0.54
N PRO A 4 -28.72 -17.21 1.65
CA PRO A 4 -29.43 -16.85 2.86
C PRO A 4 -30.40 -15.72 2.55
N ALA A 5 -31.62 -15.81 3.08
CA ALA A 5 -32.62 -14.77 2.90
C ALA A 5 -32.08 -13.45 3.45
N VAL A 6 -31.84 -12.49 2.57
CA VAL A 6 -31.47 -11.14 2.97
C VAL A 6 -32.66 -10.52 3.67
N PRO A 7 -32.51 -9.92 4.88
CA PRO A 7 -33.60 -9.23 5.55
C PRO A 7 -34.23 -8.18 4.61
N ASP A 8 -35.54 -8.02 4.63
CA ASP A 8 -36.26 -7.05 3.78
C ASP A 8 -36.02 -5.60 4.29
N TRP A 9 -34.76 -5.20 4.29
CA TRP A 9 -34.35 -3.83 4.66
C TRP A 9 -34.74 -2.83 3.57
N SER A 10 -34.92 -3.25 2.31
CA SER A 10 -35.28 -2.36 1.21
C SER A 10 -36.69 -1.77 1.40
N ALA A 11 -37.65 -2.59 1.87
CA ALA A 11 -38.99 -2.12 2.20
C ALA A 11 -38.96 -1.15 3.40
N LYS A 12 -38.12 -1.40 4.41
CA LYS A 12 -37.94 -0.50 5.54
C LYS A 12 -37.32 0.83 5.10
N LEU A 13 -36.29 0.79 4.25
CA LEU A 13 -35.66 1.99 3.70
C LEU A 13 -36.64 2.82 2.86
N ALA A 14 -37.43 2.17 2.01
CA ALA A 14 -38.47 2.87 1.22
C ALA A 14 -39.52 3.59 2.09
N ARG A 15 -39.84 3.02 3.27
CA ARG A 15 -40.78 3.58 4.23
C ARG A 15 -40.17 4.72 5.04
N THR A 16 -38.96 4.55 5.55
CA THR A 16 -38.32 5.50 6.47
C THR A 16 -37.44 6.54 5.75
N GLY A 17 -36.87 6.13 4.63
CA GLY A 17 -35.92 6.94 3.87
C GLY A 17 -34.54 7.07 4.54
N TRP A 18 -34.32 6.52 5.74
CA TRP A 18 -33.09 6.56 6.50
C TRP A 18 -32.50 5.16 6.67
N TRP A 19 -31.18 5.06 6.56
CA TRP A 19 -30.49 3.82 6.85
C TRP A 19 -30.19 3.68 8.33
N HIS A 20 -29.67 4.75 8.94
CA HIS A 20 -29.34 4.80 10.36
C HIS A 20 -30.43 5.52 11.15
N SER A 21 -30.88 4.92 12.25
CA SER A 21 -31.66 5.65 13.25
C SER A 21 -30.77 6.65 13.95
N MET A 22 -31.30 7.85 14.27
CA MET A 22 -30.56 8.91 14.93
C MET A 22 -31.37 9.60 15.98
N GLU A 23 -30.73 9.99 17.08
CA GLU A 23 -31.23 10.93 18.05
C GLU A 23 -30.73 12.33 17.71
N LEU A 24 -31.60 13.18 17.25
CA LEU A 24 -31.31 14.57 16.93
C LEU A 24 -31.95 15.51 17.96
N PRO A 25 -31.46 16.76 18.14
CA PRO A 25 -32.08 17.72 19.06
C PRO A 25 -33.57 17.95 18.75
N GLY A 26 -34.42 17.46 19.65
CA GLY A 26 -35.89 17.62 19.57
C GLY A 26 -36.61 16.59 18.68
N GLU A 27 -35.92 15.63 18.11
CA GLU A 27 -36.54 14.58 17.30
C GLU A 27 -35.72 13.26 17.32
N SER A 28 -36.43 12.14 17.15
CA SER A 28 -35.84 10.81 16.98
C SER A 28 -36.19 10.31 15.58
N ILE A 29 -35.15 9.92 14.82
CA ILE A 29 -35.28 9.39 13.46
C ILE A 29 -35.21 7.86 13.51
N GLU A 30 -36.25 7.21 12.98
CA GLU A 30 -36.24 5.77 12.76
C GLU A 30 -35.62 5.44 11.38
N GLY A 31 -34.54 4.67 11.37
CA GLY A 31 -33.88 4.15 10.17
C GLY A 31 -34.04 2.64 10.01
N VAL A 32 -33.41 2.08 8.98
CA VAL A 32 -33.35 0.63 8.76
C VAL A 32 -32.61 -0.06 9.90
N ARG A 33 -31.49 0.53 10.37
CA ARG A 33 -30.68 0.03 11.48
C ARG A 33 -30.92 0.89 12.74
N SER A 34 -31.18 0.23 13.84
CA SER A 34 -31.32 0.90 15.13
C SER A 34 -29.98 1.41 15.67
N VAL A 35 -30.01 2.40 16.56
CA VAL A 35 -28.82 2.91 17.27
C VAL A 35 -28.13 1.77 18.05
N ALA A 36 -28.89 0.84 18.62
CA ALA A 36 -28.36 -0.30 19.36
C ALA A 36 -27.54 -1.22 18.44
N GLU A 37 -28.04 -1.56 17.25
CA GLU A 37 -27.33 -2.39 16.28
C GLU A 37 -26.04 -1.74 15.78
N MET A 38 -26.04 -0.42 15.59
CA MET A 38 -24.85 0.31 15.16
C MET A 38 -23.80 0.35 16.26
N ARG A 39 -24.20 0.60 17.51
CA ARG A 39 -23.31 0.54 18.67
C ARG A 39 -22.75 -0.87 18.87
N GLU A 40 -23.54 -1.92 18.73
CA GLU A 40 -23.10 -3.31 18.77
C GLU A 40 -22.08 -3.61 17.64
N SER A 41 -22.34 -3.11 16.43
CA SER A 41 -21.41 -3.25 15.31
C SER A 41 -20.07 -2.55 15.57
N LEU A 42 -20.12 -1.32 16.06
CA LEU A 42 -18.94 -0.54 16.39
C LEU A 42 -18.13 -1.18 17.53
N ALA A 43 -18.80 -1.75 18.54
CA ALA A 43 -18.15 -2.42 19.69
C ALA A 43 -17.36 -3.68 19.31
N ARG A 44 -17.51 -4.21 18.09
CA ARG A 44 -16.66 -5.29 17.56
C ARG A 44 -15.26 -4.83 17.22
N PHE A 45 -15.07 -3.52 17.05
CA PHE A 45 -13.79 -2.91 16.75
C PHE A 45 -13.17 -2.26 18.00
N PRO A 46 -11.84 -2.22 18.11
CA PRO A 46 -11.16 -1.56 19.22
C PRO A 46 -11.11 -0.02 19.01
N VAL A 47 -12.28 0.60 18.83
CA VAL A 47 -12.38 2.06 18.72
C VAL A 47 -12.21 2.67 20.11
N PRO A 48 -11.24 3.57 20.33
CA PRO A 48 -11.10 4.26 21.59
C PRO A 48 -12.35 5.06 21.99
N GLU A 49 -12.66 5.11 23.27
CA GLU A 49 -13.76 5.96 23.77
C GLU A 49 -13.43 7.46 23.69
N ASP A 50 -12.15 7.81 23.81
CA ASP A 50 -11.63 9.16 23.68
C ASP A 50 -10.79 9.25 22.39
N LEU A 51 -11.27 10.04 21.43
CA LEU A 51 -10.64 10.29 20.13
C LEU A 51 -10.11 11.72 20.00
N ARG A 52 -9.97 12.46 21.11
CA ARG A 52 -9.47 13.84 21.09
C ARG A 52 -8.07 13.90 20.47
N GLY A 53 -7.89 14.81 19.52
CA GLY A 53 -6.67 14.97 18.77
C GLY A 53 -6.53 14.04 17.55
N MET A 54 -7.37 13.02 17.43
CA MET A 54 -7.36 12.11 16.29
C MET A 54 -8.15 12.66 15.12
N ARG A 55 -7.65 12.40 13.91
CA ARG A 55 -8.38 12.58 12.65
C ARG A 55 -9.02 11.25 12.27
N VAL A 56 -10.33 11.25 12.08
CA VAL A 56 -11.10 10.06 11.68
C VAL A 56 -11.78 10.30 10.34
N LEU A 57 -11.65 9.33 9.43
CA LEU A 57 -12.33 9.33 8.13
C LEU A 57 -13.40 8.24 8.14
N ASP A 58 -14.61 8.60 7.73
CA ASP A 58 -15.73 7.69 7.51
C ASP A 58 -16.05 7.65 6.01
N ILE A 59 -15.78 6.50 5.35
CA ILE A 59 -15.96 6.31 3.91
C ILE A 59 -17.23 5.51 3.67
N GLY A 60 -18.13 6.05 2.84
CA GLY A 60 -19.49 5.54 2.66
C GLY A 60 -20.38 5.95 3.84
N ALA A 61 -20.25 7.20 4.27
CA ALA A 61 -20.88 7.69 5.48
C ALA A 61 -22.40 7.66 5.45
N TRP A 62 -23.00 7.63 4.25
CA TRP A 62 -24.46 7.62 4.02
C TRP A 62 -25.16 8.78 4.73
N ASP A 63 -25.98 8.51 5.77
CA ASP A 63 -26.67 9.53 6.58
C ASP A 63 -25.92 9.91 7.88
N GLY A 64 -24.70 9.36 8.10
CA GLY A 64 -23.64 9.93 8.92
C GLY A 64 -23.54 9.46 10.37
N TRP A 65 -24.30 8.46 10.81
CA TRP A 65 -24.30 8.06 12.23
C TRP A 65 -22.88 7.76 12.77
N PHE A 66 -22.07 7.01 12.02
CA PHE A 66 -20.72 6.69 12.45
C PHE A 66 -19.81 7.91 12.50
N THR A 67 -19.92 8.82 11.52
CA THR A 67 -19.20 10.10 11.51
C THR A 67 -19.47 10.90 12.78
N PHE A 68 -20.77 11.09 13.12
CA PHE A 68 -21.18 11.89 14.28
C PHE A 68 -20.84 11.20 15.61
N GLU A 69 -20.83 9.87 15.67
CA GLU A 69 -20.37 9.13 16.83
C GLU A 69 -18.85 9.30 17.06
N MET A 70 -18.02 9.33 16.01
CA MET A 70 -16.60 9.63 16.13
C MET A 70 -16.37 11.08 16.62
N GLU A 71 -17.11 12.03 16.08
CA GLU A 71 -17.07 13.43 16.55
C GLU A 71 -17.50 13.56 18.00
N ARG A 72 -18.56 12.87 18.42
CA ARG A 72 -19.02 12.83 19.82
C ARG A 72 -17.96 12.30 20.78
N ARG A 73 -17.07 11.39 20.32
CA ARG A 73 -15.89 10.92 21.06
C ARG A 73 -14.69 11.86 21.00
N GLY A 74 -14.82 13.02 20.33
CA GLY A 74 -13.82 14.08 20.27
C GLY A 74 -12.91 14.07 19.04
N ALA A 75 -13.17 13.22 18.04
CA ALA A 75 -12.39 13.20 16.80
C ALA A 75 -12.65 14.45 15.95
N ARG A 76 -11.64 14.80 15.12
CA ARG A 76 -11.86 15.62 13.94
C ARG A 76 -12.34 14.68 12.82
N ALA A 77 -13.66 14.63 12.62
CA ALA A 77 -14.27 13.71 11.69
C ALA A 77 -14.38 14.31 10.28
N THR A 78 -14.06 13.51 9.28
CA THR A 78 -14.31 13.77 7.86
C THR A 78 -15.16 12.62 7.33
N ALA A 79 -16.27 12.92 6.67
CA ALA A 79 -17.11 11.95 5.98
C ALA A 79 -16.89 12.03 4.48
N VAL A 80 -16.86 10.88 3.81
CA VAL A 80 -16.82 10.78 2.35
C VAL A 80 -17.96 9.89 1.88
N ASP A 81 -18.64 10.32 0.83
CA ASP A 81 -19.59 9.49 0.10
C ASP A 81 -19.51 9.78 -1.39
N CYS A 82 -19.87 8.82 -2.25
CA CYS A 82 -19.92 9.04 -3.70
C CYS A 82 -21.15 9.84 -4.13
N TRP A 83 -22.09 10.03 -3.23
CA TRP A 83 -23.33 10.75 -3.45
C TRP A 83 -23.55 11.81 -2.39
N ASP A 84 -24.03 12.99 -2.79
CA ASP A 84 -24.39 14.09 -1.88
C ASP A 84 -25.69 13.78 -1.15
N ASN A 85 -25.59 13.17 0.02
CA ASN A 85 -26.74 12.71 0.78
C ASN A 85 -27.41 13.87 1.57
N PRO A 86 -28.64 14.27 1.23
CA PRO A 86 -29.34 15.36 1.93
C PRO A 86 -29.63 15.03 3.39
N ARG A 87 -29.72 13.73 3.76
CA ARG A 87 -29.95 13.30 5.15
C ARG A 87 -28.71 13.52 6.01
N PHE A 88 -27.53 13.27 5.45
CA PHE A 88 -26.27 13.62 6.12
C PHE A 88 -26.21 15.11 6.42
N ARG A 89 -26.52 15.96 5.42
CA ARG A 89 -26.52 17.41 5.59
C ARG A 89 -27.54 17.88 6.64
N TYR A 90 -28.73 17.30 6.60
CA TYR A 90 -29.80 17.59 7.60
C TYR A 90 -29.33 17.20 9.01
N ALA A 91 -28.84 15.98 9.22
CA ALA A 91 -28.37 15.53 10.52
C ALA A 91 -27.18 16.37 11.03
N ARG A 92 -26.21 16.68 10.13
CA ARG A 92 -25.08 17.56 10.44
C ARG A 92 -25.53 18.94 10.95
N GLU A 93 -26.47 19.55 10.27
CA GLU A 93 -27.05 20.86 10.67
C GLU A 93 -27.76 20.77 12.02
N ARG A 94 -28.64 19.78 12.19
CA ARG A 94 -29.40 19.56 13.43
C ARG A 94 -28.50 19.29 14.64
N LEU A 95 -27.42 18.61 14.46
CA LEU A 95 -26.43 18.31 15.51
C LEU A 95 -25.45 19.46 15.77
N GLY A 96 -25.42 20.49 14.91
CA GLY A 96 -24.36 21.51 14.95
C GLY A 96 -22.96 20.92 14.74
N SER A 97 -22.87 19.84 13.96
CA SER A 97 -21.63 19.09 13.75
C SER A 97 -20.62 19.86 12.90
N GLY A 98 -19.35 19.87 13.33
CA GLY A 98 -18.21 20.40 12.60
C GLY A 98 -17.57 19.42 11.62
N ALA A 99 -18.11 18.21 11.47
CA ALA A 99 -17.57 17.20 10.57
C ALA A 99 -17.49 17.72 9.12
N GLU A 100 -16.38 17.51 8.48
CA GLU A 100 -16.20 17.80 7.05
C GLU A 100 -16.97 16.76 6.23
N TYR A 101 -17.63 17.20 5.15
CA TYR A 101 -18.34 16.29 4.24
C TYR A 101 -17.86 16.49 2.80
N VAL A 102 -17.28 15.44 2.24
CA VAL A 102 -16.66 15.41 0.90
C VAL A 102 -17.41 14.44 0.01
N VAL A 103 -17.88 14.92 -1.14
CA VAL A 103 -18.48 14.06 -2.18
C VAL A 103 -17.37 13.62 -3.14
N ALA A 104 -17.04 12.32 -3.13
CA ALA A 104 -15.99 11.74 -3.96
C ALA A 104 -16.15 10.23 -4.08
N ASP A 105 -15.75 9.67 -5.23
CA ASP A 105 -15.60 8.23 -5.41
C ASP A 105 -14.39 7.73 -4.62
N VAL A 106 -14.51 6.54 -4.01
CA VAL A 106 -13.43 5.91 -3.23
C VAL A 106 -12.16 5.69 -4.05
N TYR A 107 -12.28 5.48 -5.36
CA TYR A 107 -11.13 5.29 -6.25
C TYR A 107 -10.32 6.56 -6.48
N GLU A 108 -10.91 7.75 -6.23
CA GLU A 108 -10.27 9.05 -6.38
C GLU A 108 -9.59 9.53 -5.08
N LEU A 109 -9.77 8.81 -3.98
CA LEU A 109 -9.23 9.21 -2.70
C LEU A 109 -7.71 9.03 -2.67
N SER A 110 -7.02 10.03 -2.17
CA SER A 110 -5.57 10.00 -1.98
C SER A 110 -5.13 10.89 -0.82
N PRO A 111 -3.94 10.64 -0.24
CA PRO A 111 -3.37 11.50 0.79
C PRO A 111 -3.14 12.95 0.34
N GLU A 112 -2.89 13.19 -0.95
CA GLU A 112 -2.68 14.54 -1.52
C GLU A 112 -3.97 15.35 -1.51
N ARG A 113 -5.12 14.67 -1.68
CA ARG A 113 -6.45 15.31 -1.72
C ARG A 113 -7.05 15.55 -0.34
N LEU A 114 -6.94 14.56 0.55
CA LEU A 114 -7.63 14.55 1.85
C LEU A 114 -6.70 14.67 3.06
N GLY A 115 -5.39 14.50 2.85
CA GLY A 115 -4.44 14.27 3.93
C GLY A 115 -4.57 12.85 4.47
N ARG A 116 -4.10 12.65 5.72
CA ARG A 116 -4.08 11.34 6.37
C ARG A 116 -4.90 11.36 7.64
N PHE A 117 -5.32 10.16 8.05
CA PHE A 117 -6.21 9.94 9.17
C PHE A 117 -5.62 8.89 10.11
N ASP A 118 -5.80 9.07 11.40
CA ASP A 118 -5.35 8.10 12.40
C ASP A 118 -6.20 6.84 12.35
N LEU A 119 -7.48 6.99 12.10
CA LEU A 119 -8.44 5.92 11.97
C LEU A 119 -9.33 6.14 10.74
N VAL A 120 -9.57 5.07 9.99
CA VAL A 120 -10.54 5.08 8.88
C VAL A 120 -11.60 4.03 9.14
N LEU A 121 -12.87 4.41 9.00
CA LEU A 121 -14.02 3.51 8.98
C LEU A 121 -14.39 3.23 7.52
N PHE A 122 -14.55 1.95 7.16
CA PHE A 122 -14.92 1.50 5.84
C PHE A 122 -16.01 0.43 5.96
N PHE A 123 -17.23 0.89 6.28
CA PHE A 123 -18.34 0.04 6.67
C PHE A 123 -19.43 0.01 5.59
N GLY A 124 -19.80 -1.19 5.17
CA GLY A 124 -20.91 -1.37 4.24
C GLY A 124 -20.63 -0.97 2.79
N VAL A 125 -19.38 -0.75 2.40
CA VAL A 125 -19.02 -0.19 1.07
C VAL A 125 -18.45 -1.25 0.12
N LEU A 126 -17.61 -2.15 0.63
CA LEU A 126 -16.75 -2.99 -0.22
C LEU A 126 -17.52 -3.80 -1.27
N TYR A 127 -18.68 -4.33 -0.92
CA TYR A 127 -19.49 -5.16 -1.82
C TYR A 127 -20.22 -4.36 -2.91
N HIS A 128 -20.31 -3.03 -2.77
CA HIS A 128 -20.79 -2.12 -3.81
C HIS A 128 -19.73 -1.79 -4.86
N LEU A 129 -18.50 -2.31 -4.73
CA LEU A 129 -17.38 -1.91 -5.55
C LEU A 129 -17.02 -2.97 -6.59
N LYS A 130 -16.78 -2.53 -7.84
CA LYS A 130 -16.28 -3.40 -8.93
C LYS A 130 -14.81 -3.78 -8.73
N HIS A 131 -14.01 -2.91 -8.10
CA HIS A 131 -12.58 -3.08 -7.88
C HIS A 131 -12.24 -3.00 -6.38
N PRO A 132 -12.69 -3.95 -5.56
CA PRO A 132 -12.58 -3.87 -4.10
C PRO A 132 -11.14 -3.81 -3.60
N LEU A 133 -10.20 -4.49 -4.26
CA LEU A 133 -8.78 -4.43 -3.87
C LEU A 133 -8.19 -3.02 -4.10
N LEU A 134 -8.46 -2.40 -5.25
CA LEU A 134 -8.02 -1.03 -5.53
C LEU A 134 -8.56 -0.03 -4.50
N ALA A 135 -9.84 -0.17 -4.12
CA ALA A 135 -10.43 0.67 -3.08
C ALA A 135 -9.69 0.51 -1.74
N LEU A 136 -9.44 -0.73 -1.32
CA LEU A 136 -8.70 -1.00 -0.09
C LEU A 136 -7.26 -0.46 -0.12
N GLU A 137 -6.59 -0.46 -1.28
CA GLU A 137 -5.27 0.17 -1.45
C GLU A 137 -5.35 1.69 -1.25
N ARG A 138 -6.38 2.36 -1.81
CA ARG A 138 -6.63 3.79 -1.58
C ARG A 138 -6.91 4.08 -0.11
N VAL A 139 -7.78 3.30 0.50
CA VAL A 139 -8.11 3.40 1.93
C VAL A 139 -6.88 3.17 2.82
N CYS A 140 -6.07 2.16 2.50
CA CYS A 140 -4.82 1.88 3.21
C CYS A 140 -3.86 3.07 3.14
N ALA A 141 -3.72 3.73 1.99
CA ALA A 141 -2.84 4.88 1.82
C ALA A 141 -3.24 6.08 2.68
N LEU A 142 -4.54 6.24 2.98
CA LEU A 142 -5.07 7.33 3.80
C LEU A 142 -4.84 7.13 5.31
N ALA A 143 -4.68 5.88 5.77
CA ALA A 143 -4.56 5.59 7.19
C ALA A 143 -3.11 5.68 7.69
N THR A 144 -2.90 6.20 8.90
CA THR A 144 -1.61 6.18 9.60
C THR A 144 -1.54 5.06 10.64
N GLU A 145 -2.66 4.70 11.29
CA GLU A 145 -2.68 3.66 12.32
C GLU A 145 -3.57 2.48 11.95
N ALA A 146 -4.87 2.71 11.72
CA ALA A 146 -5.81 1.62 11.52
C ALA A 146 -6.93 1.94 10.52
N VAL A 147 -7.44 0.88 9.90
CA VAL A 147 -8.70 0.89 9.14
C VAL A 147 -9.58 -0.23 9.70
N PHE A 148 -10.83 0.10 9.99
CA PHE A 148 -11.83 -0.89 10.36
C PHE A 148 -12.75 -1.13 9.17
N VAL A 149 -12.83 -2.38 8.75
CA VAL A 149 -13.57 -2.80 7.54
C VAL A 149 -14.75 -3.66 7.98
N GLU A 150 -15.94 -3.27 7.57
CA GLU A 150 -17.14 -4.11 7.67
C GLU A 150 -17.69 -4.34 6.27
N SER A 151 -17.94 -5.59 5.92
CA SER A 151 -18.45 -5.93 4.59
C SER A 151 -19.35 -7.15 4.63
N TRP A 152 -20.31 -7.18 3.69
CA TRP A 152 -20.97 -8.43 3.34
C TRP A 152 -19.94 -9.48 2.94
N VAL A 153 -20.16 -10.72 3.40
CA VAL A 153 -19.38 -11.88 3.00
C VAL A 153 -20.29 -13.04 2.62
N THR A 154 -19.93 -13.74 1.55
CA THR A 154 -20.62 -14.96 1.16
C THR A 154 -20.36 -16.10 2.15
N GLY A 155 -21.24 -17.07 2.19
CA GLY A 155 -21.09 -18.23 3.05
C GLY A 155 -19.81 -19.00 2.73
N GLY A 156 -19.09 -19.38 3.76
CA GLY A 156 -17.86 -20.17 3.69
C GLY A 156 -17.24 -20.28 5.07
N LYS A 157 -16.57 -21.41 5.36
CA LYS A 157 -15.88 -21.56 6.66
C LYS A 157 -14.70 -20.59 6.72
N PRO A 158 -14.47 -19.91 7.87
CA PRO A 158 -13.22 -19.21 8.10
C PRO A 158 -12.03 -20.15 7.85
N GLY A 159 -11.00 -19.67 7.12
CA GLY A 159 -9.84 -20.50 6.76
C GLY A 159 -9.97 -21.30 5.46
N GLY A 160 -11.09 -21.18 4.74
CA GLY A 160 -11.26 -21.73 3.39
C GLY A 160 -10.41 -20.99 2.33
N ARG A 161 -10.43 -21.52 1.10
CA ARG A 161 -9.76 -20.85 -0.03
C ARG A 161 -10.38 -19.48 -0.26
N PRO A 162 -9.58 -18.39 -0.41
CA PRO A 162 -10.07 -17.08 -0.81
C PRO A 162 -10.84 -17.17 -2.13
N ALA A 163 -12.10 -16.73 -2.11
CA ALA A 163 -12.99 -16.73 -3.28
C ALA A 163 -13.96 -15.55 -3.18
N MET A 164 -14.38 -15.04 -4.33
CA MET A 164 -15.32 -13.93 -4.44
C MET A 164 -16.40 -14.30 -5.47
N GLU A 165 -17.65 -14.04 -5.13
CA GLU A 165 -18.75 -14.04 -6.07
C GLU A 165 -18.81 -12.67 -6.75
N PHE A 166 -19.17 -12.66 -8.01
CA PHE A 166 -19.47 -11.45 -8.77
C PHE A 166 -20.98 -11.43 -9.06
N TYR A 167 -21.61 -10.29 -8.84
CA TYR A 167 -23.03 -10.09 -9.06
C TYR A 167 -23.26 -9.22 -10.29
N GLU A 168 -24.08 -9.69 -11.20
CA GLU A 168 -24.34 -9.00 -12.47
C GLU A 168 -25.61 -8.14 -12.37
N ALA A 169 -26.51 -8.49 -11.46
CA ALA A 169 -27.82 -7.84 -11.30
C ALA A 169 -28.25 -7.82 -9.82
N GLY A 170 -29.44 -8.30 -9.50
CA GLY A 170 -30.03 -8.26 -8.16
C GLY A 170 -29.77 -9.50 -7.29
N GLU A 171 -28.74 -10.29 -7.53
CA GLU A 171 -28.49 -11.57 -6.84
C GLU A 171 -28.24 -11.38 -5.35
N LEU A 172 -27.63 -10.26 -4.97
CA LEU A 172 -27.47 -9.90 -3.56
C LEU A 172 -28.58 -8.93 -3.12
N GLY A 173 -29.60 -9.50 -2.49
CA GLY A 173 -30.66 -8.71 -1.84
C GLY A 173 -31.58 -7.93 -2.77
N GLY A 174 -31.62 -8.28 -4.06
CA GLY A 174 -32.42 -7.56 -5.06
C GLY A 174 -31.85 -6.19 -5.44
N GLN A 175 -30.64 -5.85 -5.00
CA GLN A 175 -29.99 -4.57 -5.32
C GLN A 175 -29.06 -4.72 -6.53
N THR A 176 -29.16 -3.76 -7.43
CA THR A 176 -28.37 -3.73 -8.67
C THR A 176 -27.02 -3.02 -8.54
N ASP A 177 -26.75 -2.44 -7.38
CA ASP A 177 -25.50 -1.75 -7.02
C ASP A 177 -24.56 -2.59 -6.15
N ASN A 178 -24.91 -3.86 -5.91
CA ASN A 178 -24.03 -4.84 -5.29
C ASN A 178 -23.24 -5.57 -6.40
N TRP A 179 -21.90 -5.52 -6.35
CA TRP A 179 -21.04 -6.08 -7.39
C TRP A 179 -20.25 -7.30 -6.95
N THR A 180 -19.85 -7.35 -5.67
CA THR A 180 -18.92 -8.38 -5.21
C THR A 180 -19.31 -8.95 -3.86
N GLY A 181 -19.14 -10.27 -3.70
CA GLY A 181 -19.32 -10.99 -2.44
C GLY A 181 -18.09 -11.82 -2.10
N PRO A 182 -17.06 -11.25 -1.44
CA PRO A 182 -15.93 -12.05 -0.98
C PRO A 182 -16.38 -13.01 0.12
N ASN A 183 -15.78 -14.20 0.21
CA ASN A 183 -15.85 -14.95 1.45
C ASN A 183 -14.89 -14.33 2.49
N THR A 184 -15.01 -14.71 3.76
CA THR A 184 -14.18 -14.16 4.84
C THR A 184 -12.68 -14.28 4.55
N ALA A 185 -12.24 -15.42 3.99
CA ALA A 185 -10.83 -15.63 3.65
C ALA A 185 -10.36 -14.64 2.56
N CYS A 186 -11.22 -14.34 1.57
CA CYS A 186 -10.95 -13.39 0.50
C CYS A 186 -10.90 -11.94 1.03
N LEU A 187 -11.85 -11.55 1.89
CA LEU A 187 -11.82 -10.23 2.53
C LEU A 187 -10.50 -9.99 3.27
N LEU A 188 -10.08 -10.96 4.10
CA LEU A 188 -8.81 -10.84 4.83
C LEU A 188 -7.59 -10.86 3.89
N ALA A 189 -7.66 -11.61 2.78
CA ALA A 189 -6.61 -11.61 1.76
C ALA A 189 -6.53 -10.26 1.03
N PHE A 190 -7.66 -9.65 0.71
CA PHE A 190 -7.72 -8.29 0.14
C PHE A 190 -7.09 -7.25 1.07
N CYS A 191 -7.44 -7.27 2.35
CA CYS A 191 -6.84 -6.37 3.33
C CYS A 191 -5.31 -6.55 3.40
N ARG A 192 -4.82 -7.80 3.42
CA ARG A 192 -3.37 -8.06 3.39
C ARG A 192 -2.73 -7.59 2.08
N GLY A 193 -3.37 -7.86 0.94
CA GLY A 193 -2.91 -7.44 -0.40
C GLY A 193 -2.87 -5.93 -0.57
N ALA A 194 -3.80 -5.20 0.06
CA ALA A 194 -3.85 -3.74 0.05
C ALA A 194 -2.70 -3.07 0.80
N GLY A 195 -1.91 -3.80 1.58
CA GLY A 195 -0.70 -3.28 2.24
C GLY A 195 -0.82 -3.10 3.76
N PHE A 196 -1.85 -3.67 4.40
CA PHE A 196 -1.91 -3.68 5.86
C PHE A 196 -0.92 -4.69 6.46
N ALA A 197 -0.14 -4.23 7.44
CA ALA A 197 0.84 -5.06 8.15
C ALA A 197 0.16 -6.19 8.91
N ARG A 198 -0.91 -5.87 9.63
CA ARG A 198 -1.67 -6.79 10.47
C ARG A 198 -3.16 -6.69 10.17
N VAL A 199 -3.81 -7.84 10.00
CA VAL A 199 -5.24 -7.96 9.71
C VAL A 199 -5.84 -8.98 10.65
N GLU A 200 -6.83 -8.56 11.42
CA GLU A 200 -7.52 -9.37 12.44
C GLU A 200 -8.99 -9.50 12.09
N LEU A 201 -9.48 -10.72 11.98
CA LEU A 201 -10.92 -10.96 11.95
C LEU A 201 -11.48 -10.78 13.36
N ARG A 202 -12.38 -9.82 13.54
CA ARG A 202 -12.99 -9.51 14.83
C ARG A 202 -14.28 -10.29 15.06
N ALA A 203 -15.10 -10.38 14.02
CA ALA A 203 -16.38 -11.11 14.07
C ALA A 203 -16.88 -11.45 12.67
N VAL A 204 -17.72 -12.47 12.60
CA VAL A 204 -18.64 -12.71 11.48
C VAL A 204 -20.02 -12.89 12.08
N LYS A 205 -20.97 -12.02 11.72
CA LYS A 205 -22.35 -12.07 12.18
C LYS A 205 -23.28 -11.70 11.03
N ASP A 206 -24.33 -12.47 10.82
CA ASP A 206 -25.38 -12.20 9.82
C ASP A 206 -24.84 -11.90 8.42
N SER A 207 -23.88 -12.75 7.97
CA SER A 207 -23.13 -12.59 6.69
C SER A 207 -22.34 -11.27 6.59
N ARG A 208 -22.01 -10.64 7.72
CA ARG A 208 -21.13 -9.48 7.78
C ARG A 208 -19.85 -9.81 8.54
N ALA A 209 -18.71 -9.59 7.89
CA ALA A 209 -17.40 -9.76 8.52
C ALA A 209 -16.84 -8.40 8.95
N HIS A 210 -16.21 -8.40 10.11
CA HIS A 210 -15.60 -7.23 10.74
C HIS A 210 -14.10 -7.49 10.84
N ALA A 211 -13.28 -6.73 10.14
CA ALA A 211 -11.84 -6.85 10.11
C ALA A 211 -11.16 -5.56 10.61
N ALA A 212 -10.26 -5.70 11.59
CA ALA A 212 -9.38 -4.62 12.02
C ALA A 212 -8.04 -4.75 11.29
N CYS A 213 -7.65 -3.70 10.57
CA CYS A 213 -6.49 -3.65 9.71
C CYS A 213 -5.55 -2.56 10.20
N TYR A 214 -4.28 -2.89 10.42
CA TYR A 214 -3.31 -1.98 11.02
C TYR A 214 -2.14 -1.72 10.07
N ARG A 215 -1.70 -0.48 10.06
CA ARG A 215 -0.57 -0.01 9.24
C ARG A 215 0.78 -0.39 9.83
N ARG A 216 0.84 -0.62 11.14
CA ARG A 216 2.06 -0.88 11.88
C ARG A 216 2.07 -2.29 12.46
N TRP A 217 3.25 -2.82 12.64
CA TRP A 217 3.44 -3.99 13.46
C TRP A 217 3.21 -3.63 14.93
N PRO A 218 2.76 -4.58 15.77
CA PRO A 218 2.69 -4.33 17.21
C PRO A 218 4.11 -4.02 17.74
N PRO A 219 4.24 -3.25 18.82
CA PRO A 219 5.54 -3.07 19.47
C PRO A 219 6.15 -4.43 19.82
N PRO A 220 7.49 -4.54 19.91
CA PRO A 220 8.14 -5.76 20.40
C PRO A 220 7.62 -6.12 21.80
N GLU A 221 7.46 -7.40 22.06
CA GLU A 221 7.11 -7.87 23.41
C GLU A 221 8.23 -7.58 24.40
N ALA A 222 7.88 -7.45 25.67
CA ALA A 222 8.87 -7.35 26.74
C ALA A 222 9.77 -8.60 26.74
N GLY A 223 11.08 -8.42 26.65
CA GLY A 223 12.03 -9.51 26.50
C GLY A 223 12.29 -9.94 25.05
N ALA A 224 11.97 -9.10 24.09
CA ALA A 224 12.33 -9.32 22.68
C ALA A 224 13.79 -9.75 22.53
N GLY A 225 14.01 -10.73 21.66
CA GLY A 225 15.36 -11.22 21.33
C GLY A 225 16.26 -10.14 20.71
N PRO A 226 17.56 -10.44 20.54
CA PRO A 226 18.50 -9.48 19.97
C PRO A 226 18.10 -9.08 18.55
N ALA A 227 18.38 -7.82 18.19
CA ALA A 227 18.05 -7.25 16.90
C ALA A 227 18.81 -7.95 15.78
N PRO A 228 18.19 -8.20 14.61
CA PRO A 228 18.91 -8.60 13.41
C PRO A 228 19.78 -7.43 12.89
N GLU A 229 20.82 -7.75 12.14
CA GLU A 229 21.62 -6.78 11.40
C GLU A 229 21.06 -6.63 9.98
N LEU A 230 20.53 -5.48 9.62
CA LEU A 230 20.11 -5.17 8.25
C LEU A 230 21.35 -4.78 7.44
N LEU A 231 21.66 -5.60 6.41
CA LEU A 231 22.92 -5.51 5.64
C LEU A 231 22.74 -4.66 4.37
N LYS A 232 21.57 -4.78 3.71
CA LYS A 232 21.33 -4.20 2.40
C LYS A 232 19.83 -4.05 2.16
N VAL A 233 19.45 -3.00 1.45
CA VAL A 233 18.14 -2.81 0.84
C VAL A 233 18.31 -2.45 -0.63
N ALA A 234 17.35 -2.82 -1.48
CA ALA A 234 17.36 -2.48 -2.89
C ALA A 234 15.97 -2.68 -3.51
N HIS A 235 15.76 -2.06 -4.66
CA HIS A 235 14.64 -2.39 -5.52
C HIS A 235 14.76 -3.85 -6.02
N ASN A 236 13.66 -4.60 -5.97
CA ASN A 236 13.67 -6.05 -6.23
C ASN A 236 14.14 -6.40 -7.66
N THR A 237 13.89 -5.56 -8.65
CA THR A 237 14.25 -5.77 -10.05
C THR A 237 15.34 -4.82 -10.54
N GLY A 238 15.21 -3.52 -10.24
CA GLY A 238 16.11 -2.48 -10.75
C GLY A 238 17.38 -2.25 -9.93
N GLY A 239 17.46 -2.79 -8.72
CA GLY A 239 18.66 -2.71 -7.85
C GLY A 239 18.90 -1.37 -7.15
N GLY A 240 18.32 -0.27 -7.60
CA GLY A 240 18.45 1.07 -7.03
C GLY A 240 17.73 1.24 -5.69
N LEU A 241 17.78 2.45 -5.15
CA LEU A 241 17.16 2.80 -3.86
C LEU A 241 15.96 3.74 -3.97
N ASN A 242 15.57 4.18 -5.17
CA ASN A 242 14.41 5.03 -5.36
C ASN A 242 13.22 4.20 -5.86
N PHE A 243 12.06 4.47 -5.30
CA PHE A 243 10.82 3.74 -5.53
C PHE A 243 9.71 4.72 -5.92
N SER A 244 8.72 4.24 -6.68
CA SER A 244 7.53 5.02 -6.99
C SER A 244 6.35 4.60 -6.10
N SER A 245 5.71 5.59 -5.45
CA SER A 245 4.47 5.36 -4.71
C SER A 245 3.26 5.11 -5.62
N ARG A 246 3.41 5.33 -6.93
CA ARG A 246 2.34 5.24 -7.94
C ARG A 246 2.27 3.89 -8.64
N ARG A 247 3.21 2.99 -8.35
CA ARG A 247 3.31 1.66 -8.96
C ARG A 247 3.44 0.60 -7.89
N ASP A 248 3.13 -0.63 -8.26
CA ASP A 248 3.41 -1.80 -7.43
C ASP A 248 4.92 -2.09 -7.46
N GLU A 249 5.64 -1.62 -6.47
CA GLU A 249 7.07 -1.81 -6.36
C GLU A 249 7.44 -2.62 -5.12
N TYR A 250 8.56 -3.33 -5.21
CA TYR A 250 8.95 -4.32 -4.22
C TYR A 250 10.35 -4.05 -3.71
N VAL A 251 10.46 -4.00 -2.38
CA VAL A 251 11.72 -3.86 -1.65
C VAL A 251 12.29 -5.24 -1.38
N SER A 252 13.56 -5.44 -1.70
CA SER A 252 14.36 -6.54 -1.21
C SER A 252 15.24 -6.06 -0.07
N CYS A 253 15.25 -6.77 1.05
CA CYS A 253 16.18 -6.52 2.14
C CYS A 253 16.96 -7.81 2.48
N TRP A 254 18.24 -7.65 2.78
CA TRP A 254 19.12 -8.73 3.24
C TRP A 254 19.54 -8.44 4.67
N PHE A 255 19.41 -9.42 5.53
CA PHE A 255 19.69 -9.26 6.96
C PHE A 255 20.29 -10.52 7.57
N ARG A 256 21.03 -10.36 8.65
CA ARG A 256 21.58 -11.44 9.47
C ARG A 256 20.75 -11.53 10.75
N PRO A 257 19.93 -12.57 10.94
CA PRO A 257 19.13 -12.73 12.14
C PRO A 257 19.99 -13.24 13.30
N ALA A 258 19.56 -12.95 14.52
CA ALA A 258 20.13 -13.55 15.72
C ALA A 258 19.53 -14.92 16.08
N GLY A 259 18.50 -15.37 15.36
CA GLY A 259 17.77 -16.62 15.62
C GLY A 259 17.53 -17.45 14.33
N ALA A 260 16.92 -18.61 14.51
CA ALA A 260 16.58 -19.55 13.43
C ALA A 260 15.05 -19.65 13.23
N GLY A 261 14.62 -20.45 12.23
CA GLY A 261 13.19 -20.73 12.02
C GLY A 261 12.38 -19.57 11.44
N LEU A 262 13.00 -18.75 10.57
CA LEU A 262 12.33 -17.62 9.96
C LEU A 262 11.40 -18.03 8.81
N SER A 263 10.27 -17.35 8.74
CA SER A 263 9.24 -17.53 7.73
C SER A 263 8.56 -16.19 7.41
N ARG A 264 7.64 -16.20 6.46
CA ARG A 264 6.83 -15.03 6.12
C ARG A 264 5.93 -14.54 7.28
N GLU A 265 5.64 -15.39 8.22
CA GLU A 265 4.75 -15.13 9.36
C GLU A 265 5.45 -14.39 10.49
N ASN A 266 6.78 -14.58 10.63
CA ASN A 266 7.56 -14.03 11.75
C ASN A 266 8.69 -13.06 11.34
N VAL A 267 8.77 -12.69 10.06
CA VAL A 267 9.62 -11.60 9.58
C VAL A 267 8.74 -10.37 9.33
N GLN A 268 9.10 -9.25 9.92
CA GLN A 268 8.31 -8.02 9.99
C GLN A 268 9.11 -6.83 9.47
N PRO A 269 9.19 -6.64 8.15
CA PRO A 269 9.80 -5.44 7.57
C PRO A 269 8.89 -4.23 7.73
N GLU A 270 9.50 -3.05 7.80
CA GLU A 270 8.81 -1.75 7.81
C GLU A 270 9.56 -0.71 7.00
N VAL A 271 8.83 0.24 6.44
CA VAL A 271 9.35 1.41 5.73
C VAL A 271 8.63 2.65 6.25
N GLY A 272 9.39 3.64 6.73
CA GLY A 272 8.81 4.87 7.28
C GLY A 272 7.83 4.62 8.44
N GLY A 273 8.03 3.54 9.21
CA GLY A 273 7.16 3.11 10.29
C GLY A 273 5.91 2.34 9.86
N PHE A 274 5.66 2.18 8.54
CA PHE A 274 4.58 1.33 8.05
C PHE A 274 5.10 -0.09 7.81
N GLY A 275 4.44 -1.07 8.40
CA GLY A 275 4.77 -2.47 8.22
C GLY A 275 4.30 -3.01 6.86
N SER A 276 5.04 -3.95 6.32
CA SER A 276 4.64 -4.68 5.11
C SER A 276 4.84 -6.19 5.29
N ARG A 277 3.90 -6.98 4.80
CA ARG A 277 4.01 -8.44 4.91
C ARG A 277 4.98 -8.98 3.86
N PRO A 278 5.94 -9.84 4.24
CA PRO A 278 6.83 -10.45 3.27
C PRO A 278 6.06 -11.33 2.28
N LEU A 279 6.40 -11.21 1.01
CA LEU A 279 6.00 -12.13 -0.05
C LEU A 279 6.96 -13.30 -0.17
N TYR A 280 8.23 -13.05 0.16
CA TYR A 280 9.29 -14.04 0.18
C TYR A 280 10.16 -13.85 1.42
N VAL A 281 10.56 -14.95 2.05
CA VAL A 281 11.61 -15.03 3.07
C VAL A 281 12.44 -16.28 2.80
N GLY A 282 13.75 -16.12 2.63
CA GLY A 282 14.62 -17.24 2.33
C GLY A 282 16.08 -17.01 2.75
N ARG A 283 16.77 -18.12 3.05
CA ARG A 283 18.19 -18.12 3.41
C ARG A 283 19.06 -17.92 2.17
N LYS A 284 20.12 -17.18 2.32
CA LYS A 284 21.15 -16.93 1.32
C LYS A 284 22.51 -17.49 1.76
N GLU A 285 23.45 -17.51 0.86
CA GLU A 285 24.84 -17.86 1.16
C GLU A 285 25.42 -16.94 2.24
N GLY A 286 26.41 -17.41 3.01
CA GLY A 286 27.03 -16.64 4.08
C GLY A 286 26.14 -16.42 5.31
N GLY A 287 25.01 -17.15 5.46
CA GLY A 287 24.14 -17.09 6.62
C GLY A 287 23.17 -15.88 6.65
N ALA A 288 23.20 -15.06 5.63
CA ALA A 288 22.21 -13.99 5.45
C ALA A 288 20.83 -14.55 5.09
N TRP A 289 19.80 -13.76 5.32
CA TRP A 289 18.43 -14.00 4.88
C TRP A 289 17.98 -12.86 3.98
N GLN A 290 17.06 -13.16 3.07
CA GLN A 290 16.40 -12.16 2.22
C GLN A 290 14.90 -12.18 2.49
N ALA A 291 14.33 -10.99 2.61
CA ALA A 291 12.89 -10.81 2.54
C ALA A 291 12.55 -9.85 1.39
N ASN A 292 11.50 -10.18 0.63
CA ASN A 292 10.93 -9.30 -0.39
C ASN A 292 9.51 -8.95 0.04
N PHE A 293 9.15 -7.68 -0.07
CA PHE A 293 7.85 -7.18 0.33
C PHE A 293 7.44 -5.99 -0.55
N LYS A 294 6.12 -5.76 -0.65
CA LYS A 294 5.58 -4.61 -1.39
C LYS A 294 5.90 -3.31 -0.64
N LEU A 295 6.25 -2.27 -1.37
CA LEU A 295 6.38 -0.93 -0.80
C LEU A 295 5.05 -0.54 -0.11
N PRO A 296 5.04 -0.14 1.16
CA PRO A 296 3.81 0.26 1.83
C PRO A 296 3.14 1.44 1.10
N PRO A 297 1.83 1.40 0.83
CA PRO A 297 1.14 2.52 0.22
C PRO A 297 1.10 3.74 1.14
N GLY A 298 0.97 4.93 0.56
CA GLY A 298 0.84 6.18 1.31
C GLY A 298 2.13 6.75 1.89
N LEU A 299 3.31 6.29 1.46
CA LEU A 299 4.56 6.98 1.77
C LEU A 299 4.61 8.33 1.05
N THR A 300 5.12 9.36 1.72
CA THR A 300 5.34 10.67 1.11
C THR A 300 6.60 10.67 0.26
N PRO A 301 6.73 11.55 -0.76
CA PRO A 301 8.02 11.78 -1.40
C PRO A 301 9.09 12.12 -0.37
N GLY A 302 10.25 11.43 -0.44
CA GLY A 302 11.33 11.63 0.52
C GLY A 302 12.13 10.38 0.83
N TRP A 303 13.08 10.51 1.78
CA TRP A 303 13.85 9.40 2.33
C TRP A 303 13.09 8.75 3.48
N HIS A 304 13.02 7.41 3.46
CA HIS A 304 12.36 6.60 4.48
C HIS A 304 13.30 5.54 5.04
N GLU A 305 13.30 5.39 6.36
CA GLU A 305 14.01 4.30 7.01
C GLU A 305 13.34 2.94 6.74
N VAL A 306 14.17 1.94 6.49
CA VAL A 306 13.80 0.53 6.41
C VAL A 306 14.38 -0.19 7.61
N ARG A 307 13.56 -0.94 8.30
CA ARG A 307 13.94 -1.81 9.42
C ARG A 307 13.31 -3.18 9.26
N VAL A 308 13.86 -4.17 9.94
CA VAL A 308 13.29 -5.52 9.99
C VAL A 308 13.34 -6.05 11.42
N ARG A 309 12.29 -6.76 11.82
CA ARG A 309 12.27 -7.64 13.01
C ARG A 309 12.11 -9.07 12.53
N ALA A 310 12.69 -10.03 13.23
CA ALA A 310 12.72 -11.42 12.83
C ALA A 310 12.60 -12.36 14.05
N GLY A 311 11.59 -13.23 14.06
CA GLY A 311 11.40 -14.23 15.11
C GLY A 311 11.17 -13.63 16.51
N GLY A 312 10.44 -12.53 16.64
CA GLY A 312 10.18 -11.88 17.93
C GLY A 312 11.33 -11.00 18.45
N SER A 313 12.27 -10.61 17.60
CA SER A 313 13.41 -9.75 17.95
C SER A 313 13.04 -8.27 18.13
N ALA A 314 13.96 -7.50 18.70
CA ALA A 314 13.99 -6.06 18.57
C ALA A 314 14.18 -5.63 17.08
N ALA A 315 13.96 -4.37 16.76
CA ALA A 315 14.16 -3.84 15.41
C ALA A 315 15.65 -3.75 15.06
N SER A 316 15.97 -4.01 13.78
CA SER A 316 17.34 -3.87 13.23
C SER A 316 17.84 -2.42 13.28
N ASN A 317 19.12 -2.23 12.94
CA ASN A 317 19.59 -0.93 12.43
C ASN A 317 18.73 -0.48 11.24
N ALA A 318 18.76 0.84 10.96
CA ALA A 318 18.08 1.41 9.80
C ALA A 318 19.00 1.48 8.59
N LEU A 319 18.47 1.14 7.43
CA LEU A 319 18.91 1.61 6.13
C LEU A 319 17.81 2.49 5.53
N ARG A 320 18.07 3.18 4.42
CA ARG A 320 17.06 4.08 3.86
C ARG A 320 16.81 3.82 2.39
N ILE A 321 15.62 4.14 1.96
CA ILE A 321 15.22 4.18 0.55
C ILE A 321 14.57 5.53 0.26
N ALA A 322 14.65 5.97 -0.99
CA ALA A 322 13.95 7.14 -1.48
C ALA A 322 12.59 6.74 -2.09
N VAL A 323 11.60 7.59 -1.97
CA VAL A 323 10.28 7.44 -2.62
C VAL A 323 9.98 8.70 -3.41
N ASP A 324 9.67 8.54 -4.71
CA ASP A 324 9.30 9.63 -5.64
C ASP A 324 10.28 10.82 -5.64
N LEU A 325 11.57 10.58 -5.39
CA LEU A 325 12.61 11.61 -5.43
C LEU A 325 13.24 11.68 -6.84
N ALA A 326 13.47 12.89 -7.32
CA ALA A 326 14.36 13.12 -8.45
C ALA A 326 15.79 12.72 -8.07
N ALA A 327 16.62 12.36 -9.06
CA ALA A 327 18.04 12.11 -8.83
C ALA A 327 18.71 13.37 -8.26
N GLU A 328 19.42 13.20 -7.13
CA GLU A 328 20.22 14.25 -6.53
C GLU A 328 21.42 14.60 -7.44
N PRO A 329 21.96 15.82 -7.39
CA PRO A 329 23.15 16.19 -8.15
C PRO A 329 24.37 15.33 -7.74
N GLY A 330 25.20 14.93 -8.71
CA GLY A 330 26.45 14.21 -8.47
C GLY A 330 27.47 14.53 -9.55
N ASP A 331 28.75 14.27 -9.27
CA ASP A 331 29.83 14.36 -10.26
C ASP A 331 29.99 13.03 -10.97
N LEU A 332 29.32 12.88 -12.09
CA LEU A 332 29.33 11.63 -12.85
C LEU A 332 30.64 11.42 -13.59
N ALA A 333 31.15 10.19 -13.56
CA ALA A 333 32.22 9.74 -14.41
C ALA A 333 32.02 8.29 -14.80
N ILE A 334 32.15 7.96 -16.08
CA ILE A 334 32.17 6.57 -16.54
C ILE A 334 33.56 5.99 -16.29
N ALA A 335 33.69 5.13 -15.28
CA ALA A 335 34.92 4.49 -14.87
C ALA A 335 35.24 3.27 -15.73
N GLY A 336 34.28 2.67 -16.39
CA GLY A 336 34.42 1.52 -17.25
C GLY A 336 33.14 1.20 -18.00
N LEU A 337 33.29 0.44 -19.07
CA LEU A 337 32.18 -0.09 -19.85
C LEU A 337 32.53 -1.44 -20.47
N ALA A 338 31.54 -2.29 -20.68
CA ALA A 338 31.71 -3.60 -21.29
C ALA A 338 30.41 -4.06 -21.96
N ASP A 339 30.48 -5.08 -22.79
CA ASP A 339 29.29 -5.87 -23.17
C ASP A 339 28.67 -6.50 -21.94
N GLY A 340 27.40 -6.33 -21.74
CA GLY A 340 26.71 -6.81 -20.54
C GLY A 340 26.42 -8.32 -20.50
N VAL A 341 26.73 -9.03 -21.58
CA VAL A 341 26.61 -10.49 -21.68
C VAL A 341 27.99 -11.15 -21.76
N ALA A 342 28.83 -10.73 -22.72
CA ALA A 342 30.15 -11.28 -22.95
C ALA A 342 31.22 -10.69 -22.02
N TRP A 343 30.94 -9.59 -21.32
CA TRP A 343 31.86 -8.88 -20.40
C TRP A 343 33.14 -8.39 -21.06
N THR A 344 33.11 -8.13 -22.37
CA THR A 344 34.26 -7.64 -23.15
C THR A 344 34.47 -6.15 -22.87
N PRO A 345 35.59 -5.72 -22.23
CA PRO A 345 35.84 -4.33 -21.91
C PRO A 345 35.95 -3.45 -23.15
N GLY A 346 35.32 -2.25 -23.09
CA GLY A 346 35.39 -1.25 -24.16
C GLY A 346 34.64 -1.60 -25.45
N ALA A 347 34.03 -2.77 -25.52
CA ALA A 347 33.32 -3.26 -26.69
C ALA A 347 31.88 -3.66 -26.36
N LEU A 348 31.01 -3.61 -27.38
CA LEU A 348 29.63 -4.04 -27.33
C LEU A 348 29.35 -4.92 -28.55
N SER A 349 29.00 -6.17 -28.31
CA SER A 349 28.63 -7.16 -29.34
C SER A 349 27.19 -7.62 -29.21
N GLY A 350 26.60 -7.49 -28.04
CA GLY A 350 25.22 -7.83 -27.72
C GLY A 350 24.30 -6.62 -27.66
N ASP A 351 23.16 -6.82 -27.01
CA ASP A 351 22.11 -5.82 -26.85
C ASP A 351 22.11 -5.13 -25.48
N VAL A 352 23.01 -5.52 -24.57
CA VAL A 352 23.13 -4.95 -23.22
C VAL A 352 24.51 -4.31 -23.05
N LEU A 353 24.52 -3.04 -22.68
CA LEU A 353 25.70 -2.29 -22.29
C LEU A 353 25.79 -2.23 -20.76
N ALA A 354 26.90 -2.69 -20.19
CA ALA A 354 27.24 -2.54 -18.80
C ALA A 354 28.19 -1.35 -18.61
N LEU A 355 27.87 -0.45 -17.71
CA LEU A 355 28.65 0.75 -17.37
C LEU A 355 28.98 0.72 -15.88
N TRP A 356 30.18 1.13 -15.49
CA TRP A 356 30.55 1.44 -14.11
C TRP A 356 30.65 2.96 -13.99
N VAL A 357 29.75 3.53 -13.21
CA VAL A 357 29.59 4.99 -13.08
C VAL A 357 29.91 5.43 -11.67
N ARG A 358 30.90 6.31 -11.52
CA ARG A 358 31.21 7.02 -10.28
C ARG A 358 30.29 8.23 -10.12
N GLY A 359 30.11 8.69 -8.87
CA GLY A 359 29.34 9.89 -8.56
C GLY A 359 27.84 9.76 -8.79
N LEU A 360 27.32 8.55 -9.06
CA LEU A 360 25.87 8.34 -9.08
C LEU A 360 25.27 8.68 -7.70
N PRO A 361 24.24 9.54 -7.64
CA PRO A 361 23.58 9.86 -6.40
C PRO A 361 23.02 8.61 -5.70
N GLU A 362 22.90 8.67 -4.37
CA GLU A 362 22.42 7.53 -3.58
C GLU A 362 21.03 7.06 -4.07
N ASN A 363 20.15 8.00 -4.43
CA ASN A 363 18.82 7.73 -4.96
C ASN A 363 18.76 7.50 -6.47
N ALA A 364 19.89 7.20 -7.15
CA ALA A 364 19.87 6.83 -8.56
C ALA A 364 19.14 5.50 -8.78
N ASP A 365 18.22 5.47 -9.74
CA ASP A 365 17.42 4.30 -10.13
C ASP A 365 17.20 4.26 -11.66
N CYS A 366 16.54 3.19 -12.12
CA CYS A 366 16.25 2.97 -13.54
C CYS A 366 15.28 4.02 -14.13
N ALA A 367 14.56 4.78 -13.33
CA ALA A 367 13.61 5.79 -13.79
C ALA A 367 14.24 7.19 -13.85
N ASN A 368 15.27 7.46 -13.03
CA ASN A 368 15.87 8.78 -12.91
C ASN A 368 17.31 8.88 -13.46
N VAL A 369 17.90 7.77 -13.92
CA VAL A 369 19.16 7.71 -14.68
C VAL A 369 18.85 7.45 -16.14
N ARG A 370 19.49 8.18 -17.05
CA ARG A 370 19.36 8.02 -18.50
C ARG A 370 20.68 7.63 -19.10
N VAL A 371 20.65 6.66 -20.00
CA VAL A 371 21.81 6.23 -20.80
C VAL A 371 21.49 6.43 -22.27
N ARG A 372 22.41 7.02 -23.04
CA ARG A 372 22.26 7.16 -24.49
C ARG A 372 23.49 6.62 -25.20
N LEU A 373 23.27 5.99 -26.35
CA LEU A 373 24.33 5.57 -27.27
C LEU A 373 24.08 6.23 -28.63
N ALA A 374 25.05 6.97 -29.14
CA ALA A 374 24.90 7.73 -30.37
C ALA A 374 23.63 8.64 -30.38
N GLY A 375 23.30 9.25 -29.24
CA GLY A 375 22.10 10.07 -29.04
C GLY A 375 20.78 9.30 -28.86
N ARG A 376 20.76 7.98 -29.04
CA ARG A 376 19.57 7.13 -28.82
C ARG A 376 19.47 6.73 -27.35
N GLU A 377 18.30 6.89 -26.75
CA GLU A 377 18.05 6.48 -25.36
C GLU A 377 17.97 4.95 -25.26
N LEU A 378 18.67 4.40 -24.27
CA LEU A 378 18.67 2.99 -23.91
C LEU A 378 17.76 2.75 -22.70
N ALA A 379 17.13 1.57 -22.64
CA ALA A 379 16.38 1.18 -21.48
C ALA A 379 17.31 0.80 -20.32
N VAL A 380 17.37 1.60 -19.26
CA VAL A 380 18.10 1.26 -18.04
C VAL A 380 17.35 0.16 -17.30
N GLU A 381 17.95 -1.02 -17.18
CA GLU A 381 17.34 -2.21 -16.59
C GLU A 381 17.82 -2.49 -15.17
N TYR A 382 19.02 -2.03 -14.83
CA TYR A 382 19.63 -2.29 -13.54
C TYR A 382 20.59 -1.18 -13.13
N ILE A 383 20.55 -0.81 -11.87
CA ILE A 383 21.56 0.04 -11.20
C ILE A 383 21.93 -0.62 -9.88
N ALA A 384 23.24 -0.89 -9.69
CA ALA A 384 23.72 -1.43 -8.44
C ALA A 384 23.37 -0.50 -7.26
N PRO A 385 23.00 -1.04 -6.09
CA PRO A 385 22.79 -0.23 -4.89
C PRO A 385 24.05 0.56 -4.51
N PRO A 386 23.94 1.62 -3.70
CA PRO A 386 25.09 2.30 -3.13
C PRO A 386 25.99 1.35 -2.32
N GLY A 387 27.29 1.63 -2.28
CA GLY A 387 28.27 0.85 -1.52
C GLY A 387 29.63 0.81 -2.19
N ASP A 388 29.67 0.77 -3.52
CA ASP A 388 30.89 0.77 -4.30
C ASP A 388 31.18 2.17 -4.86
N GLU A 389 32.48 2.51 -5.05
CA GLU A 389 32.93 3.78 -5.63
C GLU A 389 32.37 3.98 -7.05
N ALA A 390 32.27 2.90 -7.83
CA ALA A 390 31.66 2.91 -9.14
C ALA A 390 30.49 1.89 -9.17
N ARG A 391 29.27 2.38 -9.38
CA ARG A 391 28.07 1.55 -9.44
C ARG A 391 27.83 1.05 -10.84
N GLN A 392 27.49 -0.22 -10.98
CA GLN A 392 27.13 -0.82 -12.26
C GLN A 392 25.75 -0.32 -12.72
N VAL A 393 25.67 0.06 -14.00
CA VAL A 393 24.43 0.42 -14.72
C VAL A 393 24.33 -0.48 -15.94
N ASN A 394 23.24 -1.24 -16.07
CA ASN A 394 22.98 -2.02 -17.28
C ASN A 394 21.87 -1.34 -18.08
N ALA A 395 22.14 -1.14 -19.37
CA ALA A 395 21.20 -0.51 -20.29
C ALA A 395 21.05 -1.32 -21.58
N ARG A 396 19.81 -1.54 -21.99
CA ARG A 396 19.47 -2.33 -23.17
C ARG A 396 19.27 -1.46 -24.39
N LEU A 397 19.83 -1.87 -25.51
CA LEU A 397 19.64 -1.26 -26.81
C LEU A 397 18.23 -1.58 -27.33
N PRO A 398 17.52 -0.60 -27.93
CA PRO A 398 16.20 -0.83 -28.54
C PRO A 398 16.28 -1.59 -29.88
N GLY A 399 17.48 -1.88 -30.37
CA GLY A 399 17.73 -2.58 -31.61
C GLY A 399 19.21 -2.55 -32.01
N PRO A 400 19.60 -3.22 -33.10
CA PRO A 400 20.98 -3.32 -33.54
C PRO A 400 21.58 -1.95 -33.89
N VAL A 401 22.86 -1.79 -33.56
CA VAL A 401 23.67 -0.63 -33.91
C VAL A 401 24.76 -1.09 -34.89
N PRO A 402 25.03 -0.38 -35.99
CA PRO A 402 26.11 -0.73 -36.92
C PRO A 402 27.47 -0.79 -36.20
N PRO A 403 28.40 -1.61 -36.66
CA PRO A 403 29.77 -1.60 -36.15
C PRO A 403 30.41 -0.21 -36.29
N GLY A 404 31.14 0.22 -35.25
CA GLY A 404 31.80 1.53 -35.24
C GLY A 404 32.07 2.02 -33.81
N GLY A 405 32.71 3.17 -33.71
CA GLY A 405 32.95 3.86 -32.45
C GLY A 405 31.81 4.85 -32.17
N TYR A 406 31.25 4.78 -30.98
CA TYR A 406 30.12 5.63 -30.58
C TYR A 406 30.35 6.22 -29.20
N GLU A 407 29.84 7.44 -29.03
CA GLU A 407 29.75 8.05 -27.72
C GLU A 407 28.57 7.45 -26.94
N VAL A 408 28.83 7.08 -25.70
CA VAL A 408 27.81 6.73 -24.72
C VAL A 408 27.78 7.81 -23.64
N THR A 409 26.58 8.28 -23.28
CA THR A 409 26.38 9.24 -22.20
C THR A 409 25.51 8.64 -21.09
N VAL A 410 25.81 9.01 -19.85
CA VAL A 410 25.05 8.71 -18.66
C VAL A 410 24.67 10.02 -18.00
N ALA A 411 23.37 10.23 -17.73
CA ALA A 411 22.88 11.41 -17.05
C ALA A 411 22.04 11.04 -15.84
N ALA A 412 22.21 11.79 -14.72
CA ALA A 412 21.38 11.73 -13.53
C ALA A 412 21.11 13.15 -13.04
N GLY A 413 19.84 13.58 -13.01
CA GLY A 413 19.48 14.95 -12.76
C GLY A 413 20.05 15.92 -13.80
N ARG A 414 20.94 16.83 -13.39
CA ARG A 414 21.63 17.79 -14.26
C ARG A 414 23.06 17.36 -14.62
N ALA A 415 23.58 16.32 -14.00
CA ALA A 415 24.93 15.84 -14.26
C ALA A 415 24.93 14.86 -15.43
N GLU A 416 25.97 14.92 -16.26
CA GLU A 416 26.18 14.03 -17.41
C GLU A 416 27.66 13.67 -17.52
N ALA A 417 27.94 12.42 -17.93
CA ALA A 417 29.27 11.90 -18.22
C ALA A 417 29.24 11.18 -19.58
N ALA A 418 30.35 11.20 -20.30
CA ALA A 418 30.48 10.55 -21.60
C ALA A 418 31.74 9.67 -21.68
N ALA A 419 31.67 8.62 -22.51
CA ALA A 419 32.79 7.76 -22.86
C ALA A 419 32.59 7.19 -24.26
N MET A 420 33.69 6.63 -24.85
CA MET A 420 33.61 5.97 -26.13
C MET A 420 33.46 4.45 -25.97
N VAL A 421 32.63 3.83 -26.80
CA VAL A 421 32.45 2.39 -26.90
C VAL A 421 32.61 1.93 -28.36
N SER A 422 33.23 0.80 -28.57
CA SER A 422 33.34 0.15 -29.89
C SER A 422 32.21 -0.86 -30.04
N VAL A 423 31.32 -0.67 -31.01
CA VAL A 423 30.32 -1.67 -31.39
C VAL A 423 30.97 -2.62 -32.39
N CYS A 424 30.97 -3.88 -32.05
CA CYS A 424 31.56 -4.96 -32.89
C CYS A 424 30.42 -5.70 -33.61
N ARG A 425 30.76 -6.41 -34.71
CA ARG A 425 29.81 -7.36 -35.30
C ARG A 425 29.65 -8.55 -34.36
N SER A 426 28.44 -8.93 -34.05
CA SER A 426 28.09 -10.22 -33.47
C SER A 426 28.34 -11.37 -34.46
#